data_c1a4fa5c5c88e9ae9f67786f11338f6d
#
_entry.id   c1a4fa5c5c88e9ae9f67786f11338f6d
#
_cell.length_a   1.000
_cell.length_b   1.000
_cell.length_c   1.000
_cell.angle_alpha   90.00
_cell.angle_beta   90.00
_cell.angle_gamma   90.00
#
_symmetry.space_group_name_H-M   'P 1'
#
loop_
_entity.id
_entity.type
_entity.pdbx_description
1 polymer ?
#
loop_
_entity_poly.entity_id
_entity_poly.type
_entity_poly.pdbx_seq_one_letter_code
_entity_poly.pdbx_strand_id
1 'polypeptide(L)'
;INGCLVGSEMCIRDRIYGIEHSQSKLLLADQKRLQGLESINIIKIISSYTPDENFTDFKEFIKNESDEWPEVEISRDDDATIYYTSGSTGRPKGVLSTQRGLISSMFSWAFMASVLSEREKRLGKDSTSLASGDSSILLCVPLFHATGSHVAFLLSILVGRKVVMMKKWDTGEALKLIDNEKITDITGVPTQTWELLNHPDRDSYCLLYTSDAADELLG
;
A
#
# COMPACT_ATOMS: atom_id res chain seq x y z
N ILE A 1 -2.39 -15.35 8.85
CA ILE A 1 -2.56 -14.03 9.49
C ILE A 1 -3.97 -13.59 9.20
N ASN A 2 -4.78 -13.62 10.22
CA ASN A 2 -6.18 -13.27 10.13
C ASN A 2 -6.32 -11.84 9.65
N GLY A 3 -6.82 -11.66 8.45
CA GLY A 3 -7.32 -10.39 7.94
C GLY A 3 -8.52 -9.91 8.73
N CYS A 4 -8.35 -9.77 10.02
CA CYS A 4 -9.40 -9.49 10.98
C CYS A 4 -9.65 -8.00 11.18
N LEU A 5 -9.28 -7.17 10.22
CA LEU A 5 -9.53 -5.73 10.30
C LEU A 5 -10.81 -5.30 9.58
N VAL A 6 -11.70 -6.22 9.24
CA VAL A 6 -12.94 -5.89 8.56
C VAL A 6 -14.11 -6.66 9.18
N GLY A 7 -14.80 -6.04 10.13
CA GLY A 7 -16.19 -6.40 10.43
C GLY A 7 -16.51 -7.17 11.70
N SER A 8 -15.57 -7.39 12.63
CA SER A 8 -15.90 -7.93 13.95
C SER A 8 -15.82 -6.86 15.05
N GLU A 9 -16.53 -7.05 16.16
CA GLU A 9 -16.46 -6.16 17.34
C GLU A 9 -15.02 -6.02 17.87
N MET A 10 -14.21 -7.08 17.77
CA MET A 10 -12.79 -7.07 18.14
C MET A 10 -11.99 -6.08 17.28
N CYS A 11 -12.32 -5.96 15.99
CA CYS A 11 -11.69 -4.99 15.08
C CYS A 11 -12.08 -3.54 15.40
N ILE A 12 -13.30 -3.30 15.91
CA ILE A 12 -13.71 -1.97 16.37
C ILE A 12 -12.89 -1.57 17.60
N ARG A 13 -12.75 -2.45 18.57
CA ARG A 13 -11.95 -2.22 19.78
C ARG A 13 -10.48 -1.95 19.45
N ASP A 14 -9.89 -2.69 18.53
CA ASP A 14 -8.50 -2.48 18.10
C ASP A 14 -8.34 -1.16 17.37
N ARG A 15 -9.33 -0.73 16.58
CA ARG A 15 -9.33 0.59 15.92
C ARG A 15 -9.39 1.71 16.95
N ILE A 16 -10.31 1.63 17.91
CA ILE A 16 -10.43 2.60 19.02
C ILE A 16 -9.10 2.69 19.74
N TYR A 17 -8.54 1.54 20.15
CA TYR A 17 -7.25 1.49 20.82
C TYR A 17 -6.13 2.13 19.99
N GLY A 18 -6.02 1.82 18.70
CA GLY A 18 -5.00 2.39 17.83
C GLY A 18 -5.10 3.91 17.70
N ILE A 19 -6.30 4.44 17.57
CA ILE A 19 -6.57 5.88 17.47
C ILE A 19 -6.21 6.59 18.78
N GLU A 20 -6.65 6.08 19.92
CA GLU A 20 -6.38 6.66 21.23
C GLU A 20 -4.89 6.55 21.60
N HIS A 21 -4.29 5.38 21.40
CA HIS A 21 -2.90 5.11 21.71
C HIS A 21 -1.92 5.96 20.86
N SER A 22 -2.26 6.19 19.59
CA SER A 22 -1.47 7.08 18.71
C SER A 22 -1.72 8.55 18.95
N GLN A 23 -2.70 8.90 19.80
CA GLN A 23 -3.12 10.30 20.02
C GLN A 23 -3.50 11.01 18.71
N SER A 24 -4.15 10.28 17.81
CA SER A 24 -4.55 10.81 16.50
C SER A 24 -5.48 12.00 16.67
N LYS A 25 -5.20 13.08 15.93
CA LYS A 25 -6.01 14.31 15.93
C LYS A 25 -7.01 14.33 14.79
N LEU A 26 -6.73 13.58 13.73
CA LEU A 26 -7.55 13.48 12.54
C LEU A 26 -7.70 12.01 12.16
N LEU A 27 -8.92 11.59 11.84
CA LEU A 27 -9.22 10.28 11.28
C LEU A 27 -9.86 10.45 9.90
N LEU A 28 -9.26 9.85 8.89
CA LEU A 28 -9.84 9.73 7.56
C LEU A 28 -10.16 8.27 7.28
N ALA A 29 -11.44 7.95 7.06
CA ALA A 29 -11.86 6.58 6.80
C ALA A 29 -13.13 6.52 5.93
N ASP A 30 -13.42 5.37 5.35
CA ASP A 30 -14.70 5.12 4.71
C ASP A 30 -15.81 4.86 5.77
N GLN A 31 -17.07 5.04 5.34
CA GLN A 31 -18.25 4.90 6.22
C GLN A 31 -18.27 3.56 6.95
N LYS A 32 -17.93 2.47 6.29
CA LYS A 32 -17.91 1.14 6.91
C LYS A 32 -16.90 1.04 8.05
N ARG A 33 -15.77 1.73 7.93
CA ARG A 33 -14.73 1.74 8.96
C ARG A 33 -14.99 2.74 10.07
N LEU A 34 -15.86 3.72 9.84
CA LEU A 34 -16.31 4.67 10.85
C LEU A 34 -17.41 4.10 11.77
N GLN A 35 -18.12 3.07 11.34
CA GLN A 35 -19.13 2.41 12.19
C GLN A 35 -18.52 1.93 13.52
N GLY A 36 -19.16 2.29 14.61
CA GLY A 36 -18.71 1.98 15.97
C GLY A 36 -17.62 2.91 16.51
N LEU A 37 -17.33 4.01 15.81
CA LEU A 37 -16.36 5.02 16.24
C LEU A 37 -17.02 6.36 16.63
N GLU A 38 -18.33 6.42 16.72
CA GLU A 38 -19.10 7.65 16.97
C GLU A 38 -18.79 8.29 18.34
N SER A 39 -18.32 7.48 19.29
CA SER A 39 -17.99 7.93 20.66
C SER A 39 -16.52 8.32 20.85
N ILE A 40 -15.68 8.23 19.81
CA ILE A 40 -14.27 8.55 19.94
C ILE A 40 -14.08 10.05 20.08
N ASN A 41 -13.38 10.45 21.12
CA ASN A 41 -13.02 11.85 21.35
C ASN A 41 -11.72 12.21 20.60
N ILE A 42 -11.84 12.44 19.29
CA ILE A 42 -10.74 13.00 18.46
C ILE A 42 -11.20 14.31 17.83
N ILE A 43 -10.24 15.15 17.45
CA ILE A 43 -10.52 16.52 17.03
C ILE A 43 -11.37 16.55 15.75
N LYS A 44 -11.13 15.65 14.79
CA LYS A 44 -11.86 15.62 13.54
C LYS A 44 -11.95 14.22 12.93
N ILE A 45 -13.17 13.83 12.57
CA ILE A 45 -13.41 12.61 11.79
C ILE A 45 -13.92 13.00 10.42
N ILE A 46 -13.29 12.45 9.38
CA ILE A 46 -13.60 12.72 7.98
C ILE A 46 -14.04 11.42 7.32
N SER A 47 -15.24 11.46 6.74
CA SER A 47 -15.77 10.36 5.93
C SER A 47 -15.35 10.54 4.47
N SER A 48 -14.70 9.53 3.90
CA SER A 48 -14.46 9.48 2.45
C SER A 48 -15.64 8.82 1.75
N TYR A 49 -16.18 9.47 0.72
CA TYR A 49 -17.15 8.96 -0.26
C TYR A 49 -18.65 9.01 0.10
N THR A 50 -19.06 9.07 1.34
CA THR A 50 -20.50 9.11 1.66
C THR A 50 -20.76 10.17 2.71
N PRO A 51 -21.65 11.16 2.46
CA PRO A 51 -22.08 12.10 3.47
C PRO A 51 -22.71 11.32 4.65
N ASP A 52 -22.27 11.64 5.86
CA ASP A 52 -22.81 11.09 7.08
C ASP A 52 -23.01 12.25 8.06
N GLU A 53 -24.18 12.32 8.71
CA GLU A 53 -24.52 13.42 9.60
C GLU A 53 -23.57 13.56 10.80
N ASN A 54 -22.89 12.46 11.17
CA ASN A 54 -21.98 12.42 12.31
C ASN A 54 -20.53 12.78 11.95
N PHE A 55 -20.19 12.84 10.67
CA PHE A 55 -18.80 13.01 10.23
C PHE A 55 -18.67 14.08 9.15
N THR A 56 -17.53 14.75 9.10
CA THR A 56 -17.23 15.72 8.04
C THR A 56 -17.04 14.99 6.70
N ASP A 57 -17.75 15.41 5.65
CA ASP A 57 -17.51 14.90 4.31
C ASP A 57 -16.13 15.32 3.78
N PHE A 58 -15.42 14.42 3.11
CA PHE A 58 -14.08 14.70 2.61
C PHE A 58 -14.05 15.84 1.60
N LYS A 59 -15.05 15.93 0.71
CA LYS A 59 -15.11 17.00 -0.29
C LYS A 59 -15.32 18.36 0.35
N GLU A 60 -16.17 18.42 1.39
CA GLU A 60 -16.36 19.66 2.15
C GLU A 60 -15.11 20.02 2.95
N PHE A 61 -14.37 19.02 3.45
CA PHE A 61 -13.12 19.25 4.18
C PHE A 61 -12.06 19.92 3.32
N ILE A 62 -11.93 19.54 2.05
CA ILE A 62 -10.90 20.04 1.14
C ILE A 62 -11.37 21.23 0.25
N LYS A 63 -12.66 21.60 0.29
CA LYS A 63 -13.29 22.51 -0.65
C LYS A 63 -12.64 23.90 -0.78
N ASN A 64 -12.11 24.41 0.32
CA ASN A 64 -11.50 25.74 0.40
C ASN A 64 -10.01 25.70 0.76
N GLU A 65 -9.41 24.52 0.70
CA GLU A 65 -8.00 24.34 1.00
C GLU A 65 -7.15 24.73 -0.23
N SER A 66 -5.90 25.15 0.03
CA SER A 66 -4.94 25.45 -1.03
C SER A 66 -4.43 24.16 -1.67
N ASP A 67 -4.15 24.20 -2.97
CA ASP A 67 -3.42 23.15 -3.69
C ASP A 67 -1.90 23.34 -3.67
N GLU A 68 -1.42 24.38 -3.01
CA GLU A 68 0.01 24.60 -2.80
C GLU A 68 0.57 23.65 -1.73
N TRP A 69 1.82 23.24 -1.92
CA TRP A 69 2.53 22.46 -0.92
C TRP A 69 2.72 23.29 0.36
N PRO A 70 2.37 22.75 1.53
CA PRO A 70 2.59 23.46 2.79
C PRO A 70 4.08 23.60 3.06
N GLU A 71 4.50 24.80 3.45
CA GLU A 71 5.86 25.03 3.96
C GLU A 71 5.97 24.52 5.40
N VAL A 72 6.42 23.30 5.56
CA VAL A 72 6.63 22.65 6.86
C VAL A 72 8.07 22.18 6.96
N GLU A 73 8.76 22.60 8.00
CA GLU A 73 10.06 22.02 8.33
C GLU A 73 9.89 20.62 8.90
N ILE A 74 10.45 19.63 8.19
CA ILE A 74 10.44 18.24 8.60
C ILE A 74 11.88 17.80 8.89
N SER A 75 12.14 17.44 10.15
CA SER A 75 13.41 16.86 10.54
C SER A 75 13.49 15.38 10.13
N ARG A 76 14.70 14.94 9.81
CA ARG A 76 14.95 13.52 9.52
C ARG A 76 14.62 12.58 10.68
N ASP A 77 14.61 13.09 11.90
CA ASP A 77 14.34 12.32 13.11
C ASP A 77 12.90 12.48 13.61
N ASP A 78 12.07 13.25 12.90
CA ASP A 78 10.63 13.35 13.19
C ASP A 78 9.93 12.02 12.91
N ASP A 79 8.86 11.77 13.65
CA ASP A 79 7.99 10.62 13.47
C ASP A 79 7.30 10.69 12.11
N ALA A 80 7.31 9.57 11.37
CA ALA A 80 6.73 9.47 10.04
C ALA A 80 5.49 8.59 10.01
N THR A 81 5.55 7.39 10.58
CA THR A 81 4.48 6.41 10.52
C THR A 81 4.40 5.57 11.78
N ILE A 82 3.18 5.16 12.14
CA ILE A 82 2.93 4.14 13.16
C ILE A 82 2.15 3.00 12.51
N TYR A 83 2.73 1.79 12.51
CA TYR A 83 2.08 0.56 12.06
C TYR A 83 1.73 -0.31 13.26
N TYR A 84 0.44 -0.67 13.37
CA TYR A 84 0.00 -1.56 14.42
C TYR A 84 0.10 -3.01 13.98
N THR A 85 0.77 -3.83 14.80
CA THR A 85 0.87 -5.28 14.61
C THR A 85 0.04 -6.00 15.65
N SER A 86 -0.50 -7.17 15.31
CA SER A 86 -1.14 -8.06 16.26
C SER A 86 -0.09 -8.54 17.27
N GLY A 87 -0.09 -7.97 18.47
CA GLY A 87 0.82 -8.38 19.52
C GLY A 87 0.50 -9.79 20.03
N SER A 88 1.53 -10.59 20.34
CA SER A 88 1.38 -11.91 21.00
C SER A 88 0.71 -11.83 22.39
N THR A 89 0.63 -10.64 22.95
CA THR A 89 0.06 -10.34 24.30
C THR A 89 -1.38 -9.84 24.28
N GLY A 90 -2.08 -9.94 23.14
CA GLY A 90 -3.51 -9.62 23.01
C GLY A 90 -3.84 -8.15 22.72
N ARG A 91 -2.90 -7.21 22.84
CA ARG A 91 -3.09 -5.82 22.40
C ARG A 91 -2.17 -5.50 21.23
N PRO A 92 -2.65 -4.76 20.21
CA PRO A 92 -1.81 -4.30 19.12
C PRO A 92 -0.63 -3.46 19.62
N LYS A 93 0.53 -3.63 18.99
CA LYS A 93 1.73 -2.82 19.26
C LYS A 93 1.97 -1.88 18.09
N GLY A 94 2.13 -0.59 18.39
CA GLY A 94 2.49 0.43 17.40
C GLY A 94 4.01 0.41 17.13
N VAL A 95 4.38 0.17 15.89
CA VAL A 95 5.76 0.29 15.42
C VAL A 95 5.93 1.68 14.84
N LEU A 96 6.69 2.51 15.54
CA LEU A 96 7.01 3.88 15.13
C LEU A 96 8.21 3.87 14.19
N SER A 97 8.11 4.58 13.08
CA SER A 97 9.21 4.83 12.15
C SER A 97 9.44 6.32 11.98
N THR A 98 10.71 6.73 11.98
CA THR A 98 11.10 8.11 11.70
C THR A 98 11.16 8.38 10.20
N GLN A 99 11.18 9.66 9.80
CA GLN A 99 11.39 10.07 8.40
C GLN A 99 12.67 9.45 7.82
N ARG A 100 13.77 9.48 8.58
CA ARG A 100 15.03 8.83 8.21
C ARG A 100 14.87 7.35 7.95
N GLY A 101 14.21 6.62 8.86
CA GLY A 101 14.01 5.17 8.74
C GLY A 101 13.18 4.82 7.50
N LEU A 102 12.09 5.55 7.28
CA LEU A 102 11.22 5.38 6.14
C LEU A 102 11.97 5.62 4.81
N ILE A 103 12.61 6.79 4.69
CA ILE A 103 13.33 7.18 3.47
C ILE A 103 14.51 6.25 3.20
N SER A 104 15.29 5.88 4.23
CA SER A 104 16.41 4.95 4.07
C SER A 104 15.96 3.58 3.58
N SER A 105 14.80 3.09 4.02
CA SER A 105 14.25 1.83 3.52
C SER A 105 13.90 1.90 2.04
N MET A 106 13.27 2.97 1.58
CA MET A 106 12.93 3.18 0.17
C MET A 106 14.18 3.28 -0.71
N PHE A 107 15.19 4.05 -0.29
CA PHE A 107 16.46 4.14 -1.03
C PHE A 107 17.21 2.80 -1.06
N SER A 108 17.15 2.00 0.01
CA SER A 108 17.76 0.67 0.02
C SER A 108 17.10 -0.25 -1.01
N TRP A 109 15.78 -0.23 -1.14
CA TRP A 109 15.05 -0.99 -2.16
C TRP A 109 15.35 -0.48 -3.58
N ALA A 110 15.37 0.84 -3.80
CA ALA A 110 15.71 1.42 -5.09
C ALA A 110 17.15 1.07 -5.50
N PHE A 111 18.10 1.12 -4.57
CA PHE A 111 19.48 0.73 -4.80
C PHE A 111 19.61 -0.75 -5.17
N MET A 112 18.93 -1.64 -4.42
CA MET A 112 18.95 -3.07 -4.70
C MET A 112 18.39 -3.37 -6.09
N ALA A 113 17.27 -2.75 -6.45
CA ALA A 113 16.69 -2.89 -7.78
C ALA A 113 17.65 -2.41 -8.90
N SER A 114 18.34 -1.30 -8.66
CA SER A 114 19.35 -0.79 -9.60
C SER A 114 20.52 -1.74 -9.77
N VAL A 115 20.99 -2.36 -8.68
CA VAL A 115 22.08 -3.36 -8.72
C VAL A 115 21.64 -4.61 -9.50
N LEU A 116 20.42 -5.09 -9.26
CA LEU A 116 19.87 -6.24 -9.98
C LEU A 116 19.73 -5.95 -11.47
N SER A 117 19.15 -4.80 -11.82
CA SER A 117 19.02 -4.36 -13.21
C SER A 117 20.37 -4.28 -13.92
N GLU A 118 21.39 -3.70 -13.28
CA GLU A 118 22.73 -3.62 -13.85
C GLU A 118 23.38 -5.02 -14.03
N ARG A 119 23.17 -5.92 -13.08
CA ARG A 119 23.62 -7.31 -13.17
C ARG A 119 22.99 -8.01 -14.37
N GLU A 120 21.67 -7.87 -14.56
CA GLU A 120 20.95 -8.49 -15.67
C GLU A 120 21.43 -7.97 -17.02
N LYS A 121 21.61 -6.66 -17.15
CA LYS A 121 22.20 -6.05 -18.36
C LYS A 121 23.58 -6.65 -18.70
N ARG A 122 24.45 -6.84 -17.69
CA ARG A 122 25.77 -7.47 -17.89
C ARG A 122 25.69 -8.93 -18.29
N LEU A 123 24.60 -9.61 -17.93
CA LEU A 123 24.31 -10.99 -18.35
C LEU A 123 23.61 -11.08 -19.71
N GLY A 124 23.38 -9.94 -20.39
CA GLY A 124 22.70 -9.88 -21.68
C GLY A 124 21.19 -10.13 -21.60
N LYS A 125 20.60 -9.99 -20.40
CA LYS A 125 19.17 -10.06 -20.21
C LYS A 125 18.54 -8.68 -20.37
N ASP A 126 17.39 -8.60 -21.03
CA ASP A 126 16.57 -7.39 -21.04
C ASP A 126 15.95 -7.21 -19.64
N SER A 127 16.44 -6.25 -18.87
CA SER A 127 15.87 -5.93 -17.58
C SER A 127 15.03 -4.66 -17.64
N THR A 128 13.80 -4.74 -17.19
CA THR A 128 12.98 -3.56 -16.94
C THR A 128 13.51 -2.86 -15.69
N SER A 129 14.09 -1.69 -15.85
CA SER A 129 14.49 -0.86 -14.71
C SER A 129 13.26 -0.34 -13.98
N LEU A 130 13.22 -0.41 -12.64
CA LEU A 130 12.19 0.26 -11.82
C LEU A 130 12.02 1.75 -12.15
N ALA A 131 13.08 2.37 -12.65
CA ALA A 131 13.13 3.79 -13.04
C ALA A 131 12.84 4.02 -14.53
N SER A 132 12.47 2.98 -15.31
CA SER A 132 12.02 3.22 -16.69
C SER A 132 10.64 3.88 -16.65
N GLY A 133 10.42 4.90 -17.48
CA GLY A 133 9.13 5.61 -17.52
C GLY A 133 7.92 4.74 -17.86
N ASP A 134 8.15 3.50 -18.29
CA ASP A 134 7.13 2.50 -18.63
C ASP A 134 6.90 1.49 -17.49
N SER A 135 7.57 1.63 -16.36
CA SER A 135 7.40 0.73 -15.21
C SER A 135 6.06 0.93 -14.52
N SER A 136 5.37 -0.16 -14.23
CA SER A 136 4.06 -0.16 -13.58
C SER A 136 3.92 -1.32 -12.59
N ILE A 137 3.22 -1.08 -11.48
CA ILE A 137 3.00 -2.09 -10.44
C ILE A 137 1.52 -2.33 -10.18
N LEU A 138 1.14 -3.59 -10.02
CA LEU A 138 -0.16 -3.96 -9.45
C LEU A 138 -0.07 -3.98 -7.93
N LEU A 139 -0.71 -3.01 -7.29
CA LEU A 139 -0.81 -2.93 -5.84
C LEU A 139 -1.99 -3.78 -5.36
N CYS A 140 -1.72 -5.02 -5.02
CA CYS A 140 -2.69 -6.01 -4.55
C CYS A 140 -2.51 -6.41 -3.07
N VAL A 141 -1.52 -5.79 -2.39
CA VAL A 141 -1.29 -5.96 -0.95
C VAL A 141 -1.80 -4.75 -0.18
N PRO A 142 -2.32 -4.95 1.05
CA PRO A 142 -2.89 -3.86 1.83
C PRO A 142 -1.87 -2.78 2.20
N LEU A 143 -2.28 -1.50 2.14
CA LEU A 143 -1.44 -0.36 2.53
C LEU A 143 -1.13 -0.28 4.04
N PHE A 144 -1.85 -1.04 4.87
CA PHE A 144 -1.53 -1.14 6.30
C PHE A 144 -0.36 -2.10 6.61
N HIS A 145 0.18 -2.78 5.59
CA HIS A 145 1.45 -3.51 5.66
C HIS A 145 2.57 -2.71 5.03
N ALA A 146 3.76 -2.76 5.63
CA ALA A 146 4.95 -2.08 5.12
C ALA A 146 5.27 -2.47 3.66
N THR A 147 5.04 -3.71 3.26
CA THR A 147 5.20 -4.15 1.87
C THR A 147 4.30 -3.36 0.93
N GLY A 148 3.02 -3.21 1.25
CA GLY A 148 2.08 -2.45 0.42
C GLY A 148 2.38 -0.95 0.41
N SER A 149 2.58 -0.35 1.58
CA SER A 149 2.77 1.08 1.72
C SER A 149 4.18 1.55 1.33
N HIS A 150 5.24 0.92 1.85
CA HIS A 150 6.61 1.38 1.62
C HIS A 150 7.16 0.86 0.30
N VAL A 151 7.11 -0.46 0.08
CA VAL A 151 7.76 -1.09 -1.08
C VAL A 151 6.95 -0.92 -2.36
N ALA A 152 5.63 -1.11 -2.30
CA ALA A 152 4.81 -1.00 -3.52
C ALA A 152 4.36 0.43 -3.80
N PHE A 153 3.85 1.17 -2.81
CA PHE A 153 3.25 2.49 -3.02
C PHE A 153 4.26 3.63 -2.96
N LEU A 154 4.90 3.87 -1.80
CA LEU A 154 5.81 5.02 -1.63
C LEU A 154 7.07 4.92 -2.51
N LEU A 155 7.63 3.71 -2.66
CA LEU A 155 8.74 3.52 -3.58
C LEU A 155 8.33 3.85 -5.02
N SER A 156 7.11 3.51 -5.43
CA SER A 156 6.62 3.84 -6.78
C SER A 156 6.51 5.35 -7.00
N ILE A 157 6.08 6.11 -5.98
CA ILE A 157 6.07 7.57 -6.03
C ILE A 157 7.51 8.10 -6.16
N LEU A 158 8.43 7.57 -5.36
CA LEU A 158 9.83 8.00 -5.38
C LEU A 158 10.50 7.82 -6.76
N VAL A 159 10.20 6.72 -7.44
CA VAL A 159 10.82 6.40 -8.74
C VAL A 159 9.96 6.78 -9.95
N GLY A 160 8.79 7.38 -9.74
CA GLY A 160 7.88 7.81 -10.82
C GLY A 160 7.17 6.66 -11.54
N ARG A 161 6.93 5.54 -10.87
CA ARG A 161 6.30 4.34 -11.43
C ARG A 161 4.78 4.44 -11.37
N LYS A 162 4.08 3.98 -12.43
CA LYS A 162 2.62 3.86 -12.46
C LYS A 162 2.14 2.85 -11.41
N VAL A 163 1.14 3.21 -10.62
CA VAL A 163 0.52 2.33 -9.62
C VAL A 163 -0.92 2.04 -10.03
N VAL A 164 -1.23 0.77 -10.23
CA VAL A 164 -2.59 0.27 -10.46
C VAL A 164 -3.06 -0.43 -9.19
N MET A 165 -4.19 -0.01 -8.63
CA MET A 165 -4.67 -0.47 -7.33
C MET A 165 -5.87 -1.40 -7.48
N MET A 166 -5.85 -2.52 -6.76
CA MET A 166 -6.99 -3.41 -6.62
C MET A 166 -7.65 -3.21 -5.25
N LYS A 167 -8.98 -3.10 -5.24
CA LYS A 167 -9.76 -3.00 -3.98
C LYS A 167 -9.71 -4.30 -3.18
N LYS A 168 -9.77 -5.43 -3.86
CA LYS A 168 -9.75 -6.77 -3.29
C LYS A 168 -9.09 -7.70 -4.31
N TRP A 169 -8.31 -8.66 -3.84
CA TRP A 169 -7.71 -9.64 -4.72
C TRP A 169 -8.78 -10.48 -5.43
N ASP A 170 -8.67 -10.54 -6.73
CA ASP A 170 -9.41 -11.41 -7.64
C ASP A 170 -8.48 -11.73 -8.81
N THR A 171 -8.22 -13.01 -9.03
CA THR A 171 -7.20 -13.45 -10.00
C THR A 171 -7.58 -13.11 -11.44
N GLY A 172 -8.87 -13.26 -11.80
CA GLY A 172 -9.34 -12.91 -13.13
C GLY A 172 -9.26 -11.42 -13.42
N GLU A 173 -9.57 -10.58 -12.43
CA GLU A 173 -9.43 -9.14 -12.56
C GLU A 173 -7.95 -8.72 -12.60
N ALA A 174 -7.09 -9.39 -11.83
CA ALA A 174 -5.65 -9.15 -11.88
C ALA A 174 -5.07 -9.43 -13.27
N LEU A 175 -5.44 -10.54 -13.91
CA LEU A 175 -5.01 -10.86 -15.28
C LEU A 175 -5.45 -9.79 -16.29
N LYS A 176 -6.68 -9.30 -16.19
CA LYS A 176 -7.19 -8.21 -17.04
C LYS A 176 -6.41 -6.92 -16.83
N LEU A 177 -6.14 -6.56 -15.56
CA LEU A 177 -5.36 -5.36 -15.25
C LEU A 177 -3.92 -5.46 -15.75
N ILE A 178 -3.29 -6.64 -15.60
CA ILE A 178 -1.92 -6.87 -16.09
C ILE A 178 -1.87 -6.62 -17.60
N ASP A 179 -2.79 -7.19 -18.35
CA ASP A 179 -2.82 -7.06 -19.80
C ASP A 179 -3.20 -5.64 -20.25
N ASN A 180 -4.27 -5.06 -19.71
CA ASN A 180 -4.79 -3.75 -20.13
C ASN A 180 -3.87 -2.60 -19.73
N GLU A 181 -3.32 -2.66 -18.51
CA GLU A 181 -2.51 -1.58 -17.92
C GLU A 181 -1.01 -1.76 -18.15
N LYS A 182 -0.62 -2.86 -18.81
CA LYS A 182 0.78 -3.21 -19.10
C LYS A 182 1.63 -3.27 -17.82
N ILE A 183 1.13 -4.03 -16.85
CA ILE A 183 1.80 -4.14 -15.55
C ILE A 183 3.13 -4.87 -15.69
N THR A 184 4.20 -4.24 -15.21
CA THR A 184 5.57 -4.80 -15.26
C THR A 184 5.97 -5.51 -13.97
N ASP A 185 5.30 -5.20 -12.86
CA ASP A 185 5.64 -5.74 -11.55
C ASP A 185 4.40 -6.07 -10.73
N ILE A 186 4.47 -7.17 -9.98
CA ILE A 186 3.48 -7.55 -8.99
C ILE A 186 4.20 -7.81 -7.67
N THR A 187 3.78 -7.09 -6.63
CA THR A 187 4.22 -7.38 -5.27
C THR A 187 3.06 -8.00 -4.50
N GLY A 188 3.12 -9.30 -4.27
CA GLY A 188 2.06 -10.06 -3.63
C GLY A 188 2.59 -11.15 -2.70
N VAL A 189 1.68 -11.97 -2.21
CA VAL A 189 2.02 -13.20 -1.46
C VAL A 189 2.11 -14.38 -2.43
N PRO A 190 2.88 -15.45 -2.11
CA PRO A 190 3.10 -16.59 -3.01
C PRO A 190 1.80 -17.22 -3.53
N THR A 191 0.74 -17.24 -2.72
CA THR A 191 -0.58 -17.74 -3.14
C THR A 191 -1.18 -16.96 -4.30
N GLN A 192 -1.01 -15.64 -4.34
CA GLN A 192 -1.50 -14.79 -5.43
C GLN A 192 -0.77 -15.10 -6.74
N THR A 193 0.54 -15.26 -6.69
CA THR A 193 1.34 -15.69 -7.84
C THR A 193 0.91 -17.09 -8.32
N TRP A 194 0.73 -18.02 -7.38
CA TRP A 194 0.23 -19.36 -7.71
C TRP A 194 -1.13 -19.34 -8.40
N GLU A 195 -2.08 -18.54 -7.90
CA GLU A 195 -3.41 -18.40 -8.50
C GLU A 195 -3.34 -17.80 -9.90
N LEU A 196 -2.48 -16.80 -10.14
CA LEU A 196 -2.28 -16.23 -11.47
C LEU A 196 -1.75 -17.28 -12.46
N LEU A 197 -0.72 -18.04 -12.06
CA LEU A 197 -0.09 -19.06 -12.92
C LEU A 197 -1.02 -20.23 -13.26
N ASN A 198 -1.94 -20.57 -12.38
CA ASN A 198 -2.87 -21.69 -12.55
C ASN A 198 -4.29 -21.26 -12.94
N HIS A 199 -4.51 -20.00 -13.27
CA HIS A 199 -5.83 -19.55 -13.69
C HIS A 199 -6.21 -20.15 -15.06
N PRO A 200 -7.45 -20.69 -15.24
CA PRO A 200 -7.85 -21.35 -16.49
C PRO A 200 -7.72 -20.46 -17.72
N ASP A 201 -7.97 -19.18 -17.58
CA ASP A 201 -7.91 -18.20 -18.67
C ASP A 201 -6.56 -17.51 -18.81
N ARG A 202 -5.51 -17.97 -18.08
CA ARG A 202 -4.18 -17.32 -18.08
C ARG A 202 -3.64 -17.08 -19.49
N ASP A 203 -3.76 -18.08 -20.37
CA ASP A 203 -3.21 -18.04 -21.73
C ASP A 203 -3.97 -17.10 -22.68
N SER A 204 -5.11 -16.56 -22.22
CA SER A 204 -5.89 -15.54 -22.94
C SER A 204 -5.36 -14.11 -22.70
N TYR A 205 -4.40 -13.93 -21.79
CA TYR A 205 -3.84 -12.62 -21.41
C TYR A 205 -2.34 -12.57 -21.69
N CYS A 206 -1.86 -11.37 -22.09
CA CYS A 206 -0.44 -11.14 -22.29
C CYS A 206 0.23 -10.83 -20.95
N LEU A 207 1.04 -11.76 -20.44
CA LEU A 207 1.81 -11.60 -19.21
C LEU A 207 3.29 -11.23 -19.44
N LEU A 208 3.68 -10.90 -20.68
CA LEU A 208 5.05 -10.58 -21.05
C LEU A 208 5.61 -9.30 -20.39
N TYR A 209 4.74 -8.53 -19.76
CA TYR A 209 5.15 -7.30 -19.08
C TYR A 209 5.57 -7.54 -17.62
N THR A 210 5.18 -8.67 -17.03
CA THR A 210 5.56 -9.02 -15.66
C THR A 210 6.96 -9.61 -15.66
N SER A 211 7.86 -9.03 -14.89
CA SER A 211 9.24 -9.46 -14.81
C SER A 211 9.39 -10.92 -14.36
N ASP A 212 10.50 -11.55 -14.73
CA ASP A 212 10.91 -12.95 -14.50
C ASP A 212 10.91 -13.47 -13.05
N ALA A 213 10.38 -12.72 -12.08
CA ALA A 213 10.28 -13.18 -10.70
C ALA A 213 9.50 -14.49 -10.52
N ALA A 214 8.68 -14.86 -11.50
CA ALA A 214 7.96 -16.14 -11.50
C ALA A 214 8.87 -17.33 -11.87
N ASP A 215 9.85 -17.14 -12.74
CA ASP A 215 10.74 -18.21 -13.19
C ASP A 215 11.82 -18.55 -12.15
N GLU A 216 12.24 -17.60 -11.31
CA GLU A 216 13.20 -17.86 -10.23
C GLU A 216 12.57 -18.62 -9.04
N LEU A 217 11.25 -18.57 -8.87
CA LEU A 217 10.54 -19.31 -7.82
C LEU A 217 10.23 -20.76 -8.21
N LEU A 218 10.29 -21.09 -9.49
CA LEU A 218 10.04 -22.43 -10.01
C LEU A 218 11.31 -23.23 -10.35
N GLY A 219 12.46 -22.62 -10.26
CA GLY A 219 13.77 -23.28 -10.40
C GLY A 219 14.23 -23.97 -9.14
#